data_8a8c83657b25d13c398b7cc142ba6db1
#
_entry.id   8a8c83657b25d13c398b7cc142ba6db1
#
_cell.length_a   1.000
_cell.length_b   1.000
_cell.length_c   1.000
_cell.angle_alpha   90.00
_cell.angle_beta   90.00
_cell.angle_gamma   90.00
#
_symmetry.space_group_name_H-M   'P 1'
#
loop_
_entity.id
_entity.type
_entity.pdbx_description
1 polymer ?
#
loop_
_entity_poly.entity_id
_entity_poly.type
_entity_poly.pdbx_seq_one_letter_code
_entity_poly.pdbx_strand_id
1 'polypeptide(L)'
;KDIKYLDRTGLMKHEGPGDMMRYAAFNQGMDMLTSYDGYIPGGKSNNTTLPLPAEWSHPFGYAGKRYSDAQLYALTQYIYSLRPPENPNKFPGALIDEGKKVFSKAGCVSCHTPPLYTNNKLTPVNGFEPPEDHLKKYDIFNVSVETDSVSALYTRRGTGYYKIPSLRGVWYQSAFFHNGTLTSLEEVLDPKRLESDYVPTGFKPPHLKTMAVKGHPFGLDLNAKEKEALIAFMKTL
;
A
#
# COMPACT_ATOMS: atom_id res chain seq x y z
N LYS A 1 9.41 17.73 12.09
CA LYS A 1 10.29 16.82 11.33
C LYS A 1 9.93 16.91 9.87
N ASP A 2 10.95 16.90 9.05
CA ASP A 2 10.87 17.25 7.65
C ASP A 2 9.90 16.36 6.89
N ILE A 3 9.01 17.00 6.21
CA ILE A 3 8.09 16.38 5.27
C ILE A 3 8.93 15.94 4.08
N LYS A 4 9.04 14.65 3.84
CA LYS A 4 9.74 14.16 2.67
C LYS A 4 8.80 14.09 1.48
N TYR A 5 9.29 14.57 0.38
CA TYR A 5 8.54 14.93 -0.81
C TYR A 5 8.27 13.74 -1.72
N LEU A 6 7.22 13.87 -2.53
CA LEU A 6 7.16 13.21 -3.82
C LEU A 6 8.39 13.65 -4.63
N ASP A 7 9.28 12.73 -4.86
CA ASP A 7 10.35 12.99 -5.82
C ASP A 7 9.85 12.82 -7.27
N ARG A 8 10.78 12.93 -8.20
CA ARG A 8 10.46 12.78 -9.63
C ARG A 8 9.89 11.41 -10.00
N THR A 9 10.07 10.40 -9.18
CA THR A 9 9.55 9.04 -9.40
C THR A 9 8.16 8.83 -8.81
N GLY A 10 7.66 9.78 -8.01
CA GLY A 10 6.39 9.66 -7.31
C GLY A 10 6.43 8.80 -6.06
N LEU A 11 7.62 8.41 -5.60
CA LEU A 11 7.79 7.63 -4.38
C LEU A 11 7.60 8.52 -3.15
N MET A 12 6.76 8.07 -2.22
CA MET A 12 6.47 8.79 -0.97
C MET A 12 6.76 7.93 0.25
N LYS A 13 7.35 8.57 1.26
CA LYS A 13 7.34 8.05 2.62
C LYS A 13 6.31 8.79 3.47
N HIS A 14 5.53 8.07 4.24
CA HIS A 14 4.62 8.63 5.22
C HIS A 14 5.35 8.75 6.56
N GLU A 15 5.71 9.97 6.95
CA GLU A 15 6.51 10.23 8.15
C GLU A 15 5.78 11.07 9.21
N GLY A 16 4.51 11.39 9.01
CA GLY A 16 3.74 12.13 10.01
C GLY A 16 2.54 12.92 9.48
N PRO A 17 1.96 13.80 10.29
CA PRO A 17 0.77 14.60 9.95
C PRO A 17 0.91 15.41 8.66
N GLY A 18 2.08 15.96 8.40
CA GLY A 18 2.33 16.69 7.17
C GLY A 18 2.24 15.85 5.89
N ASP A 19 2.61 14.58 5.96
CA ASP A 19 2.43 13.67 4.84
C ASP A 19 0.96 13.34 4.60
N MET A 20 0.18 13.18 5.67
CA MET A 20 -1.25 12.96 5.56
C MET A 20 -1.95 14.18 4.94
N MET A 21 -1.58 15.39 5.36
CA MET A 21 -2.11 16.64 4.76
C MET A 21 -1.82 16.69 3.26
N ARG A 22 -0.60 16.36 2.88
CA ARG A 22 -0.16 16.35 1.48
C ARG A 22 -0.88 15.29 0.67
N TYR A 23 -1.03 14.11 1.23
CA TYR A 23 -1.78 13.02 0.61
C TYR A 23 -3.25 13.39 0.40
N ALA A 24 -3.89 14.00 1.39
CA ALA A 24 -5.26 14.50 1.27
C ALA A 24 -5.37 15.57 0.19
N ALA A 25 -4.42 16.53 0.13
CA ALA A 25 -4.39 17.55 -0.91
C ALA A 25 -4.20 16.94 -2.31
N PHE A 26 -3.35 15.94 -2.45
CA PHE A 26 -3.10 15.25 -3.71
C PHE A 26 -4.32 14.44 -4.18
N ASN A 27 -5.00 13.76 -3.25
CA ASN A 27 -6.17 12.93 -3.59
C ASN A 27 -7.42 13.75 -3.97
N GLN A 28 -7.45 15.04 -3.67
CA GLN A 28 -8.52 15.92 -4.12
C GLN A 28 -8.47 16.25 -5.61
N GLY A 29 -7.46 15.74 -6.29
CA GLY A 29 -7.26 15.93 -7.71
C GLY A 29 -6.34 17.10 -8.04
N MET A 30 -5.53 16.91 -9.06
CA MET A 30 -4.59 17.91 -9.59
C MET A 30 -5.30 19.17 -10.06
N ASP A 31 -6.56 19.04 -10.47
CA ASP A 31 -7.41 20.10 -10.99
C ASP A 31 -7.69 21.20 -9.96
N MET A 32 -7.49 20.89 -8.69
CA MET A 32 -7.75 21.80 -7.58
C MET A 32 -6.49 22.59 -7.15
N LEU A 33 -5.37 22.37 -7.80
CA LEU A 33 -4.10 23.02 -7.45
C LEU A 33 -3.96 24.43 -7.99
N THR A 34 -4.86 24.89 -8.87
CA THR A 34 -4.79 26.22 -9.50
C THR A 34 -4.95 27.39 -8.52
N SER A 35 -5.56 27.16 -7.36
CA SER A 35 -5.76 28.17 -6.32
C SER A 35 -5.05 27.84 -5.02
N TYR A 36 -4.01 27.02 -5.08
CA TYR A 36 -3.27 26.60 -3.89
C TYR A 36 -2.24 27.63 -3.47
N ASP A 37 -2.44 28.19 -2.29
CA ASP A 37 -1.51 29.09 -1.62
C ASP A 37 -0.57 28.38 -0.63
N GLY A 38 -0.74 27.08 -0.44
CA GLY A 38 0.12 26.25 0.37
C GLY A 38 1.24 25.57 -0.43
N TYR A 39 2.00 24.71 0.24
CA TYR A 39 3.15 24.04 -0.34
C TYR A 39 2.75 22.88 -1.28
N ILE A 40 3.22 22.93 -2.52
CA ILE A 40 3.08 21.85 -3.51
C ILE A 40 4.43 21.13 -3.63
N PRO A 41 4.52 19.83 -3.29
CA PRO A 41 5.75 19.07 -3.46
C PRO A 41 6.20 19.07 -4.91
N GLY A 42 7.44 19.48 -5.17
CA GLY A 42 8.01 19.59 -6.52
C GLY A 42 7.68 20.91 -7.24
N GLY A 43 6.85 21.76 -6.66
CA GLY A 43 6.62 23.13 -7.14
C GLY A 43 7.76 24.08 -6.75
N LYS A 44 8.00 25.08 -7.60
CA LYS A 44 9.06 26.06 -7.35
C LYS A 44 8.67 27.15 -6.34
N SER A 45 7.42 27.30 -6.03
CA SER A 45 6.94 28.38 -5.15
C SER A 45 5.54 28.08 -4.62
N ASN A 46 5.32 28.50 -3.39
CA ASN A 46 4.06 28.34 -2.70
C ASN A 46 2.98 29.33 -3.16
N ASN A 47 3.36 30.35 -3.89
CA ASN A 47 2.47 31.43 -4.34
C ASN A 47 2.26 31.44 -5.86
N THR A 48 2.66 30.40 -6.54
CA THR A 48 2.37 30.34 -7.94
C THR A 48 1.00 29.70 -8.13
N THR A 49 0.05 30.49 -8.50
CA THR A 49 -0.91 30.11 -9.50
C THR A 49 -0.10 29.57 -10.67
N LEU A 50 0.17 28.25 -10.65
CA LEU A 50 0.67 27.61 -11.85
C LEU A 50 -0.46 27.77 -12.87
N PRO A 51 -0.26 28.53 -13.98
CA PRO A 51 -1.22 28.47 -15.06
C PRO A 51 -1.22 27.02 -15.50
N LEU A 52 -2.29 26.31 -15.17
CA LEU A 52 -2.52 25.02 -15.80
C LEU A 52 -2.59 25.28 -17.31
N PRO A 53 -1.98 24.44 -18.13
CA PRO A 53 -2.21 24.47 -19.56
C PRO A 53 -3.72 24.58 -19.82
N ALA A 54 -4.11 25.39 -20.78
CA ALA A 54 -5.53 25.62 -21.05
C ALA A 54 -6.31 24.31 -21.33
N GLU A 55 -5.61 23.31 -21.82
CA GLU A 55 -6.10 21.95 -22.01
C GLU A 55 -6.42 21.20 -20.69
N TRP A 56 -5.91 21.66 -19.56
CA TRP A 56 -6.16 21.09 -18.23
C TRP A 56 -7.21 21.89 -17.46
N SER A 57 -7.71 22.99 -18.03
CA SER A 57 -8.86 23.68 -17.49
C SER A 57 -10.07 22.79 -17.69
N HIS A 58 -10.63 22.29 -16.58
CA HIS A 58 -11.79 21.42 -16.64
C HIS A 58 -12.95 22.17 -17.29
N PRO A 59 -13.67 21.59 -18.29
CA PRO A 59 -14.74 22.24 -19.02
C PRO A 59 -15.89 22.71 -18.14
N PHE A 60 -15.94 22.31 -16.89
CA PHE A 60 -16.95 22.71 -15.89
C PHE A 60 -16.52 23.84 -14.96
N GLY A 61 -15.44 24.55 -15.27
CA GLY A 61 -15.06 25.75 -14.52
C GLY A 61 -14.72 25.51 -13.04
N TYR A 62 -14.29 24.32 -12.69
CA TYR A 62 -13.76 24.04 -11.35
C TYR A 62 -12.39 24.70 -11.19
N ALA A 63 -12.36 26.01 -11.25
CA ALA A 63 -11.27 26.79 -10.70
C ALA A 63 -11.27 26.56 -9.18
N GLY A 64 -10.65 25.55 -8.80
CA GLY A 64 -10.13 25.05 -7.60
C GLY A 64 -10.62 25.65 -6.28
N LYS A 65 -11.78 25.27 -5.81
CA LYS A 65 -12.02 25.30 -4.38
C LYS A 65 -11.32 24.09 -3.77
N ARG A 66 -10.23 24.28 -3.08
CA ARG A 66 -9.55 23.24 -2.33
C ARG A 66 -9.64 23.54 -0.84
N TYR A 67 -9.40 22.54 -0.05
CA TYR A 67 -9.27 22.73 1.39
C TYR A 67 -8.06 23.60 1.71
N SER A 68 -8.23 24.54 2.64
CA SER A 68 -7.13 25.28 3.21
C SER A 68 -6.21 24.37 4.03
N ASP A 69 -5.00 24.81 4.30
CA ASP A 69 -4.05 24.04 5.14
C ASP A 69 -4.63 23.79 6.53
N ALA A 70 -5.40 24.74 7.09
CA ALA A 70 -6.09 24.55 8.36
C ALA A 70 -7.14 23.43 8.29
N GLN A 71 -7.89 23.33 7.19
CA GLN A 71 -8.86 22.26 6.99
C GLN A 71 -8.16 20.91 6.78
N LEU A 72 -7.08 20.86 6.02
CA LEU A 72 -6.28 19.64 5.85
C LEU A 72 -5.65 19.18 7.17
N TYR A 73 -5.16 20.11 7.96
CA TYR A 73 -4.65 19.81 9.30
C TYR A 73 -5.74 19.25 10.21
N ALA A 74 -6.91 19.88 10.24
CA ALA A 74 -8.05 19.41 11.03
C ALA A 74 -8.49 18.00 10.59
N LEU A 75 -8.58 17.76 9.28
CA LEU A 75 -8.86 16.44 8.73
C LEU A 75 -7.82 15.40 9.17
N THR A 76 -6.55 15.77 9.15
CA THR A 76 -5.44 14.91 9.58
C THR A 76 -5.58 14.57 11.07
N GLN A 77 -5.86 15.56 11.93
CA GLN A 77 -6.09 15.33 13.35
C GLN A 77 -7.31 14.43 13.59
N TYR A 78 -8.38 14.62 12.83
CA TYR A 78 -9.53 13.74 12.88
C TYR A 78 -9.17 12.30 12.53
N ILE A 79 -8.45 12.08 11.41
CA ILE A 79 -8.02 10.73 11.00
C ILE A 79 -7.15 10.07 12.08
N TYR A 80 -6.21 10.83 12.69
CA TYR A 80 -5.39 10.30 13.79
C TYR A 80 -6.17 10.04 15.08
N SER A 81 -7.32 10.68 15.27
CA SER A 81 -8.18 10.45 16.43
C SER A 81 -9.02 9.17 16.30
N LEU A 82 -9.18 8.65 15.08
CA LEU A 82 -9.93 7.42 14.84
C LEU A 82 -9.22 6.24 15.52
N ARG A 83 -10.00 5.46 16.22
CA ARG A 83 -9.52 4.21 16.82
C ARG A 83 -10.00 3.04 15.98
N PRO A 84 -9.14 2.05 15.72
CA PRO A 84 -9.60 0.83 15.07
C PRO A 84 -10.64 0.14 15.94
N PRO A 85 -11.56 -0.63 15.35
CA PRO A 85 -12.48 -1.44 16.12
C PRO A 85 -11.71 -2.48 16.96
N GLU A 86 -12.31 -2.90 18.07
CA GLU A 86 -11.75 -3.97 18.87
C GLU A 86 -11.73 -5.28 18.07
N ASN A 87 -10.60 -5.96 18.13
CA ASN A 87 -10.46 -7.23 17.44
C ASN A 87 -11.30 -8.32 18.15
N PRO A 88 -12.32 -8.88 17.49
CA PRO A 88 -13.17 -9.91 18.08
C PRO A 88 -12.52 -11.29 18.09
N ASN A 89 -11.42 -11.48 17.35
CA ASN A 89 -10.78 -12.78 17.22
C ASN A 89 -10.06 -13.17 18.51
N LYS A 90 -10.35 -14.35 18.99
CA LYS A 90 -9.71 -14.94 20.18
C LYS A 90 -9.23 -16.35 19.83
N PHE A 91 -7.96 -16.60 20.05
CA PHE A 91 -7.34 -17.89 19.81
C PHE A 91 -6.61 -18.39 21.06
N PRO A 92 -6.40 -19.70 21.21
CA PRO A 92 -5.56 -20.24 22.27
C PRO A 92 -4.15 -19.66 22.22
N GLY A 93 -3.60 -19.26 23.37
CA GLY A 93 -2.28 -18.65 23.45
C GLY A 93 -1.18 -19.49 22.82
N ALA A 94 -1.22 -20.80 23.03
CA ALA A 94 -0.27 -21.75 22.42
C ALA A 94 -0.30 -21.71 20.88
N LEU A 95 -1.48 -21.55 20.27
CA LEU A 95 -1.62 -21.45 18.82
C LEU A 95 -1.04 -20.12 18.31
N ILE A 96 -1.27 -19.02 19.03
CA ILE A 96 -0.70 -17.71 18.71
C ILE A 96 0.82 -17.74 18.79
N ASP A 97 1.38 -18.35 19.83
CA ASP A 97 2.83 -18.44 20.02
C ASP A 97 3.49 -19.33 18.97
N GLU A 98 2.83 -20.39 18.56
CA GLU A 98 3.29 -21.19 17.42
C GLU A 98 3.23 -20.37 16.12
N GLY A 99 2.17 -19.63 15.88
CA GLY A 99 2.04 -18.74 14.73
C GLY A 99 3.15 -17.67 14.66
N LYS A 100 3.56 -17.10 15.80
CA LYS A 100 4.71 -16.18 15.87
C LYS A 100 6.02 -16.87 15.48
N LYS A 101 6.22 -18.11 15.89
CA LYS A 101 7.42 -18.88 15.49
C LYS A 101 7.42 -19.16 13.99
N VAL A 102 6.27 -19.58 13.45
CA VAL A 102 6.11 -19.81 12.01
C VAL A 102 6.34 -18.52 11.23
N PHE A 103 5.79 -17.40 11.68
CA PHE A 103 5.98 -16.07 11.07
C PHE A 103 7.47 -15.71 10.98
N SER A 104 8.24 -15.97 12.02
CA SER A 104 9.68 -15.74 12.03
C SER A 104 10.44 -16.76 11.17
N LYS A 105 10.12 -18.05 11.29
CA LYS A 105 10.75 -19.16 10.56
C LYS A 105 10.57 -19.02 9.05
N ALA A 106 9.36 -18.62 8.62
CA ALA A 106 9.03 -18.44 7.20
C ALA A 106 9.58 -17.13 6.62
N GLY A 107 10.34 -16.33 7.41
CA GLY A 107 10.98 -15.11 6.93
C GLY A 107 10.05 -13.90 6.76
N CYS A 108 8.77 -14.00 7.15
CA CYS A 108 7.78 -12.91 7.04
C CYS A 108 8.25 -11.63 7.74
N VAL A 109 9.00 -11.76 8.82
CA VAL A 109 9.51 -10.66 9.65
C VAL A 109 10.46 -9.72 8.90
N SER A 110 11.10 -10.17 7.82
CA SER A 110 12.02 -9.35 7.03
C SER A 110 11.32 -8.19 6.32
N CYS A 111 10.10 -8.42 5.87
CA CYS A 111 9.22 -7.43 5.25
C CYS A 111 8.23 -6.87 6.26
N HIS A 112 7.59 -7.71 7.04
CA HIS A 112 6.57 -7.36 8.02
C HIS A 112 7.16 -7.27 9.43
N THR A 113 8.05 -6.31 9.63
CA THR A 113 8.82 -6.10 10.87
C THR A 113 7.95 -5.53 11.99
N PRO A 114 7.91 -6.16 13.19
CA PRO A 114 7.25 -5.59 14.37
C PRO A 114 7.86 -4.22 14.77
N PRO A 115 7.12 -3.35 15.49
CA PRO A 115 5.75 -3.55 16.02
C PRO A 115 4.63 -3.22 15.03
N LEU A 116 4.94 -2.59 13.91
CA LEU A 116 3.95 -2.19 12.90
C LEU A 116 3.72 -3.29 11.86
N TYR A 117 4.51 -4.35 11.88
CA TYR A 117 4.46 -5.44 10.91
C TYR A 117 4.58 -4.96 9.47
N THR A 118 5.48 -4.01 9.28
CA THR A 118 6.00 -3.52 8.00
C THR A 118 7.36 -2.92 8.22
N ASN A 119 8.28 -3.11 7.29
CA ASN A 119 9.54 -2.36 7.25
C ASN A 119 9.37 -1.01 6.53
N ASN A 120 8.15 -0.70 6.05
CA ASN A 120 7.80 0.53 5.35
C ASN A 120 8.62 0.80 4.08
N LYS A 121 9.26 -0.21 3.53
CA LYS A 121 10.13 -0.10 2.34
C LYS A 121 9.35 -0.38 1.06
N LEU A 122 9.97 -0.01 -0.04
CA LEU A 122 9.51 -0.30 -1.39
C LEU A 122 10.07 -1.63 -1.84
N THR A 123 9.28 -2.41 -2.56
CA THR A 123 9.70 -3.67 -3.19
C THR A 123 9.46 -3.58 -4.69
N PRO A 124 10.44 -4.00 -5.52
CA PRO A 124 10.26 -3.99 -6.97
C PRO A 124 9.21 -5.00 -7.41
N VAL A 125 8.46 -4.64 -8.44
CA VAL A 125 7.51 -5.57 -9.06
C VAL A 125 8.22 -6.58 -9.94
N ASN A 126 7.51 -7.63 -10.33
CA ASN A 126 8.07 -8.64 -11.22
C ASN A 126 8.59 -8.01 -12.52
N GLY A 127 9.82 -8.35 -12.90
CA GLY A 127 10.46 -7.87 -14.13
C GLY A 127 10.97 -6.44 -14.09
N PHE A 128 10.92 -5.76 -12.94
CA PHE A 128 11.51 -4.44 -12.77
C PHE A 128 12.80 -4.51 -11.95
N GLU A 129 13.89 -4.05 -12.54
CA GLU A 129 15.18 -3.94 -11.87
C GLU A 129 15.37 -2.49 -11.40
N PRO A 130 15.55 -2.26 -10.08
CA PRO A 130 15.78 -0.93 -9.55
C PRO A 130 17.06 -0.32 -10.12
N PRO A 131 17.01 0.90 -10.71
CA PRO A 131 18.20 1.63 -11.08
C PRO A 131 19.12 1.87 -9.87
N GLU A 132 20.43 1.96 -10.10
CA GLU A 132 21.40 2.16 -9.00
C GLU A 132 21.16 3.44 -8.20
N ASP A 133 20.75 4.52 -8.85
CA ASP A 133 20.43 5.77 -8.19
C ASP A 133 19.18 5.64 -7.29
N HIS A 134 18.23 4.78 -7.64
CA HIS A 134 17.09 4.46 -6.78
C HIS A 134 17.55 3.70 -5.53
N LEU A 135 18.42 2.71 -5.67
CA LEU A 135 18.96 1.95 -4.53
C LEU A 135 19.75 2.83 -3.55
N LYS A 136 20.38 3.89 -4.05
CA LYS A 136 21.13 4.85 -3.22
C LYS A 136 20.23 5.89 -2.55
N LYS A 137 19.08 6.19 -3.15
CA LYS A 137 18.25 7.34 -2.76
C LYS A 137 17.00 6.96 -1.95
N TYR A 138 16.46 5.77 -2.17
CA TYR A 138 15.19 5.35 -1.58
C TYR A 138 15.36 4.13 -0.69
N ASP A 139 14.44 3.97 0.27
CA ASP A 139 14.37 2.76 1.10
C ASP A 139 13.75 1.61 0.30
N ILE A 140 14.57 0.95 -0.47
CA ILE A 140 14.18 -0.20 -1.26
C ILE A 140 14.63 -1.47 -0.53
N PHE A 141 13.70 -2.41 -0.37
CA PHE A 141 13.97 -3.78 -0.05
C PHE A 141 14.01 -4.54 -1.38
N ASN A 142 15.22 -4.77 -1.87
CA ASN A 142 15.45 -5.29 -3.23
C ASN A 142 15.13 -6.79 -3.35
N VAL A 143 13.90 -7.15 -2.95
CA VAL A 143 13.34 -8.49 -3.12
C VAL A 143 11.99 -8.31 -3.79
N SER A 144 11.84 -8.85 -5.00
CA SER A 144 10.55 -8.84 -5.67
C SER A 144 9.58 -9.78 -4.98
N VAL A 145 8.35 -9.31 -4.79
CA VAL A 145 7.24 -10.16 -4.34
C VAL A 145 6.51 -10.81 -5.51
N GLU A 146 7.02 -10.69 -6.73
CA GLU A 146 6.53 -11.32 -7.96
C GLU A 146 5.06 -11.04 -8.29
N THR A 147 4.47 -10.03 -7.66
CA THR A 147 3.08 -9.65 -7.89
C THR A 147 2.91 -8.94 -9.24
N ASP A 148 1.68 -8.87 -9.71
CA ASP A 148 1.32 -8.17 -10.94
C ASP A 148 1.92 -6.77 -11.02
N SER A 149 2.53 -6.47 -12.15
CA SER A 149 3.30 -5.24 -12.35
C SER A 149 2.50 -4.11 -13.02
N VAL A 150 1.30 -4.39 -13.53
CA VAL A 150 0.54 -3.44 -14.37
C VAL A 150 0.32 -2.11 -13.66
N SER A 151 -0.17 -2.13 -12.43
CA SER A 151 -0.41 -0.89 -11.69
C SER A 151 0.87 -0.12 -11.36
N ALA A 152 1.99 -0.81 -11.14
CA ALA A 152 3.24 -0.16 -10.80
C ALA A 152 4.01 0.36 -12.01
N LEU A 153 3.84 -0.23 -13.19
CA LEU A 153 4.57 0.15 -14.41
C LEU A 153 3.78 1.10 -15.30
N TYR A 154 2.45 0.94 -15.37
CA TYR A 154 1.63 1.67 -16.34
C TYR A 154 0.71 2.72 -15.72
N THR A 155 0.67 2.82 -14.39
CA THR A 155 -0.07 3.87 -13.69
C THR A 155 0.88 4.72 -12.83
N ARG A 156 0.43 5.88 -12.38
CA ARG A 156 1.17 6.73 -11.43
C ARG A 156 2.64 6.97 -11.82
N ARG A 157 2.90 7.21 -13.10
CA ARG A 157 4.24 7.44 -13.70
C ARG A 157 5.14 6.21 -13.77
N GLY A 158 4.62 5.01 -13.59
CA GLY A 158 5.41 3.81 -13.76
C GLY A 158 6.57 3.69 -12.77
N THR A 159 6.31 3.78 -11.48
CA THR A 159 7.37 3.80 -10.45
C THR A 159 8.15 2.50 -10.36
N GLY A 160 7.53 1.37 -10.73
CA GLY A 160 8.16 0.04 -10.65
C GLY A 160 8.11 -0.61 -9.27
N TYR A 161 7.44 0.02 -8.28
CA TYR A 161 7.45 -0.47 -6.90
C TYR A 161 6.06 -0.54 -6.30
N TYR A 162 5.92 -1.47 -5.35
CA TYR A 162 4.88 -1.46 -4.34
C TYR A 162 5.50 -1.24 -2.96
N LYS A 163 4.71 -0.66 -2.06
CA LYS A 163 5.09 -0.50 -0.67
C LYS A 163 4.66 -1.71 0.13
N ILE A 164 5.52 -2.18 1.02
CA ILE A 164 5.19 -3.27 1.94
C ILE A 164 4.16 -2.77 2.96
N PRO A 165 2.92 -3.31 2.93
CA PRO A 165 1.86 -2.85 3.83
C PRO A 165 2.08 -3.34 5.26
N SER A 166 1.50 -2.63 6.22
CA SER A 166 1.39 -3.12 7.59
C SER A 166 0.38 -4.27 7.67
N LEU A 167 0.67 -5.27 8.51
CA LEU A 167 -0.31 -6.31 8.85
C LEU A 167 -1.18 -5.94 10.05
N ARG A 168 -1.00 -4.75 10.65
CA ARG A 168 -1.90 -4.27 11.70
C ARG A 168 -3.31 -4.11 11.17
N GLY A 169 -4.27 -4.77 11.83
CA GLY A 169 -5.65 -4.77 11.38
C GLY A 169 -5.93 -5.71 10.20
N VAL A 170 -5.01 -6.61 9.84
CA VAL A 170 -5.18 -7.54 8.72
C VAL A 170 -6.40 -8.46 8.90
N TRP A 171 -6.83 -8.70 10.13
CA TRP A 171 -8.05 -9.45 10.46
C TRP A 171 -9.34 -8.78 9.94
N TYR A 172 -9.29 -7.47 9.71
CA TYR A 172 -10.41 -6.66 9.24
C TYR A 172 -10.38 -6.46 7.71
N GLN A 173 -9.30 -6.86 7.06
CA GLN A 173 -9.15 -6.72 5.62
C GLN A 173 -10.06 -7.70 4.87
N SER A 174 -10.77 -7.17 3.88
CA SER A 174 -11.63 -7.95 2.98
C SER A 174 -11.07 -8.06 1.55
N ALA A 175 -9.91 -7.48 1.29
CA ALA A 175 -9.27 -7.50 -0.01
C ALA A 175 -7.75 -7.56 0.17
N PHE A 176 -7.13 -8.54 -0.45
CA PHE A 176 -5.69 -8.80 -0.40
C PHE A 176 -5.06 -8.59 -1.77
N PHE A 177 -3.76 -8.35 -1.74
CA PHE A 177 -2.95 -7.83 -2.83
C PHE A 177 -3.37 -6.42 -3.28
N HIS A 178 -2.54 -5.79 -4.10
CA HIS A 178 -2.77 -4.40 -4.56
C HIS A 178 -4.03 -4.24 -5.43
N ASN A 179 -4.53 -5.34 -5.99
CA ASN A 179 -5.71 -5.37 -6.88
C ASN A 179 -6.95 -5.99 -6.24
N GLY A 180 -6.87 -6.44 -4.98
CA GLY A 180 -8.01 -7.04 -4.29
C GLY A 180 -8.47 -8.38 -4.85
N THR A 181 -7.59 -9.15 -5.46
CA THR A 181 -7.93 -10.41 -6.13
C THR A 181 -8.33 -11.52 -5.16
N LEU A 182 -7.81 -11.49 -3.93
CA LEU A 182 -8.10 -12.47 -2.88
C LEU A 182 -8.86 -11.80 -1.73
N THR A 183 -9.67 -12.55 -0.99
CA THR A 183 -10.50 -12.02 0.10
C THR A 183 -10.19 -12.60 1.47
N SER A 184 -9.25 -13.55 1.57
CA SER A 184 -8.88 -14.16 2.84
C SER A 184 -7.38 -14.43 2.97
N LEU A 185 -6.89 -14.54 4.21
CA LEU A 185 -5.52 -14.95 4.50
C LEU A 185 -5.26 -16.39 4.10
N GLU A 186 -6.28 -17.21 4.18
CA GLU A 186 -6.28 -18.60 3.76
C GLU A 186 -5.93 -18.70 2.27
N GLU A 187 -6.55 -17.90 1.43
CA GLU A 187 -6.25 -17.83 -0.01
C GLU A 187 -4.85 -17.29 -0.28
N VAL A 188 -4.40 -16.27 0.45
CA VAL A 188 -3.03 -15.73 0.31
C VAL A 188 -1.99 -16.84 0.49
N LEU A 189 -2.23 -17.79 1.40
CA LEU A 189 -1.33 -18.90 1.69
C LEU A 189 -1.66 -20.19 0.95
N ASP A 190 -2.65 -20.20 0.06
CA ASP A 190 -3.01 -21.39 -0.74
C ASP A 190 -2.17 -21.45 -2.02
N PRO A 191 -1.33 -22.49 -2.22
CA PRO A 191 -0.56 -22.65 -3.44
C PRO A 191 -1.43 -22.86 -4.70
N LYS A 192 -2.66 -23.34 -4.55
CA LYS A 192 -3.60 -23.54 -5.67
C LYS A 192 -3.91 -22.24 -6.41
N ARG A 193 -3.79 -21.09 -5.73
CA ARG A 193 -3.99 -19.80 -6.40
C ARG A 193 -3.02 -19.52 -7.54
N LEU A 194 -1.92 -20.27 -7.63
CA LEU A 194 -0.96 -20.15 -8.73
C LEU A 194 -1.37 -20.91 -10.00
N GLU A 195 -2.39 -21.74 -9.90
CA GLU A 195 -2.89 -22.55 -11.02
C GLU A 195 -3.77 -21.71 -11.95
N SER A 196 -3.75 -22.00 -13.24
CA SER A 196 -4.46 -21.21 -14.26
C SER A 196 -5.98 -21.35 -14.20
N ASP A 197 -6.47 -22.43 -13.59
CA ASP A 197 -7.88 -22.74 -13.39
C ASP A 197 -8.42 -22.27 -12.02
N TYR A 198 -7.59 -21.58 -11.23
CA TYR A 198 -8.02 -21.01 -9.96
C TYR A 198 -9.14 -19.98 -10.14
N VAL A 199 -10.13 -20.01 -9.26
CA VAL A 199 -11.24 -19.05 -9.22
C VAL A 199 -11.02 -18.08 -8.08
N PRO A 200 -10.47 -16.87 -8.33
CA PRO A 200 -10.30 -15.86 -7.28
C PRO A 200 -11.63 -15.44 -6.67
N THR A 201 -11.67 -15.26 -5.36
CA THR A 201 -12.87 -14.82 -4.65
C THR A 201 -13.06 -13.30 -4.68
N GLY A 202 -11.97 -12.55 -4.90
CA GLY A 202 -12.00 -11.10 -5.01
C GLY A 202 -12.11 -10.59 -6.45
N PHE A 203 -11.47 -9.46 -6.71
CA PHE A 203 -11.51 -8.82 -8.02
C PHE A 203 -10.86 -9.69 -9.11
N LYS A 204 -11.54 -9.81 -10.22
CA LYS A 204 -11.02 -10.36 -11.48
C LYS A 204 -11.64 -9.65 -12.66
N PRO A 205 -10.96 -9.61 -13.82
CA PRO A 205 -11.54 -9.05 -15.04
C PRO A 205 -12.87 -9.73 -15.38
N PRO A 206 -13.91 -8.98 -15.78
CA PRO A 206 -15.26 -9.55 -15.98
C PRO A 206 -15.34 -10.70 -17.00
N HIS A 207 -14.42 -10.73 -17.96
CA HIS A 207 -14.36 -11.76 -19.00
C HIS A 207 -13.63 -13.04 -18.56
N LEU A 208 -12.97 -13.04 -17.39
CA LEU A 208 -12.24 -14.18 -16.86
C LEU A 208 -13.05 -14.87 -15.76
N LYS A 209 -13.24 -16.16 -15.90
CA LYS A 209 -13.80 -17.01 -14.82
C LYS A 209 -12.70 -17.49 -13.88
N THR A 210 -11.57 -17.86 -14.45
CA THR A 210 -10.39 -18.39 -13.74
C THR A 210 -9.17 -17.59 -14.11
N MET A 211 -8.22 -17.49 -13.19
CA MET A 211 -6.89 -16.92 -13.44
C MET A 211 -5.92 -17.31 -12.33
N ALA A 212 -4.66 -17.51 -12.69
CA ALA A 212 -3.60 -17.62 -11.70
C ALA A 212 -3.42 -16.30 -10.95
N VAL A 213 -3.33 -16.35 -9.64
CA VAL A 213 -3.01 -15.20 -8.77
C VAL A 213 -1.57 -15.32 -8.30
N LYS A 214 -0.66 -14.79 -9.08
CA LYS A 214 0.79 -14.82 -8.83
C LYS A 214 1.20 -13.79 -7.78
N GLY A 215 2.43 -13.91 -7.31
CA GLY A 215 3.04 -13.01 -6.34
C GLY A 215 2.92 -13.49 -4.91
N HIS A 216 3.73 -12.88 -4.05
CA HIS A 216 3.84 -13.22 -2.63
C HIS A 216 4.02 -14.73 -2.38
N PRO A 217 5.11 -15.33 -2.88
CA PRO A 217 5.31 -16.79 -2.82
C PRO A 217 5.62 -17.32 -1.42
N PHE A 218 5.70 -16.42 -0.44
CA PHE A 218 6.11 -16.72 0.93
C PHE A 218 5.01 -17.44 1.69
N GLY A 219 5.39 -18.55 2.35
CA GLY A 219 4.48 -19.35 3.19
C GLY A 219 3.58 -20.31 2.42
N LEU A 220 3.72 -20.43 1.10
CA LEU A 220 2.94 -21.39 0.30
C LEU A 220 3.33 -22.86 0.59
N ASP A 221 4.57 -23.07 0.99
CA ASP A 221 5.17 -24.37 1.33
C ASP A 221 4.90 -24.82 2.76
N LEU A 222 4.31 -23.97 3.59
CA LEU A 222 3.95 -24.32 4.95
C LEU A 222 2.89 -25.45 4.97
N ASN A 223 3.02 -26.37 5.93
CA ASN A 223 2.00 -27.39 6.13
C ASN A 223 0.71 -26.81 6.74
N ALA A 224 -0.36 -27.61 6.75
CA ALA A 224 -1.68 -27.15 7.22
C ALA A 224 -1.68 -26.60 8.66
N LYS A 225 -0.96 -27.24 9.58
CA LYS A 225 -0.88 -26.81 10.99
C LYS A 225 -0.10 -25.49 11.12
N GLU A 226 0.98 -25.34 10.38
CA GLU A 226 1.76 -24.10 10.33
C GLU A 226 0.93 -22.95 9.75
N LYS A 227 0.17 -23.18 8.68
CA LYS A 227 -0.75 -22.19 8.10
C LYS A 227 -1.83 -21.78 9.08
N GLU A 228 -2.47 -22.74 9.75
CA GLU A 228 -3.47 -22.48 10.78
C GLU A 228 -2.92 -21.59 11.90
N ALA A 229 -1.76 -21.94 12.46
CA ALA A 229 -1.12 -21.18 13.52
C ALA A 229 -0.72 -19.77 13.04
N LEU A 230 -0.14 -19.66 11.83
CA LEU A 230 0.24 -18.39 11.23
C LEU A 230 -0.96 -17.46 11.03
N ILE A 231 -2.05 -17.99 10.49
CA ILE A 231 -3.29 -17.22 10.26
C ILE A 231 -3.90 -16.80 11.61
N ALA A 232 -3.94 -17.68 12.60
CA ALA A 232 -4.42 -17.34 13.94
C ALA A 232 -3.60 -16.18 14.52
N PHE A 233 -2.27 -16.25 14.45
CA PHE A 233 -1.41 -15.16 14.88
C PHE A 233 -1.68 -13.86 14.11
N MET A 234 -1.70 -13.90 12.78
CA MET A 234 -1.97 -12.70 11.96
C MET A 234 -3.34 -12.09 12.28
N LYS A 235 -4.34 -12.91 12.52
CA LYS A 235 -5.68 -12.43 12.94
C LYS A 235 -5.70 -11.78 14.32
N THR A 236 -4.61 -11.81 15.09
CA THR A 236 -4.48 -11.05 16.36
C THR A 236 -3.85 -9.66 16.16
N LEU A 237 -3.31 -9.36 15.00
CA LEU A 237 -2.64 -8.10 14.71
C LEU A 237 -3.65 -7.01 14.32
#